data_8a6cfce03edd01b865037c39bdfb639e
#
_entry.id   8a6cfce03edd01b865037c39bdfb639e
#
_cell.length_a   1.000
_cell.length_b   1.000
_cell.length_c   1.000
_cell.angle_alpha   90.00
_cell.angle_beta   90.00
_cell.angle_gamma   90.00
#
_symmetry.space_group_name_H-M   'P 1'
#
loop_
_entity.id
_entity.type
_entity.pdbx_description
1 polymer ?
#
loop_
_entity_poly.entity_id
_entity_poly.type
_entity_poly.pdbx_seq_one_letter_code
_entity_poly.pdbx_strand_id
1 'polypeptide(L)'
;MKLWGKFFLAILTLSLLSYGISGTAFAAIEPISITTDKEFYTEGTTITISGLIKDFDPSDDMRSMDVTIMVIAPNGNLVTVAQITPDITGNYSTTMVAGGMINVEGDYTVKAKWGAQANQTEFKYGGSSGTSPVVD
;
A
#
# COMPACT_ATOMS: atom_id res chain seq x y z
N MET A 1 37.37 -20.47 -18.86
CA MET A 1 36.27 -19.60 -19.32
C MET A 1 34.92 -20.25 -19.23
N LYS A 2 34.78 -21.44 -19.78
CA LYS A 2 33.48 -22.12 -19.69
C LYS A 2 33.07 -22.48 -18.28
N LEU A 3 34.02 -22.76 -17.41
CA LEU A 3 33.72 -23.05 -16.02
C LEU A 3 33.10 -21.84 -15.28
N TRP A 4 33.52 -20.68 -15.65
CA TRP A 4 33.03 -19.46 -15.01
C TRP A 4 31.58 -19.21 -15.35
N GLY A 5 31.19 -19.45 -16.59
CA GLY A 5 29.79 -19.30 -16.97
C GLY A 5 28.88 -20.25 -16.23
N LYS A 6 29.34 -21.46 -16.03
CA LYS A 6 28.57 -22.46 -15.28
C LYS A 6 28.46 -22.09 -13.81
N PHE A 7 29.49 -21.55 -13.25
CA PHE A 7 29.45 -21.06 -11.86
C PHE A 7 28.47 -19.94 -11.69
N PHE A 8 28.48 -18.98 -12.59
CA PHE A 8 27.56 -17.87 -12.53
C PHE A 8 26.10 -18.32 -12.60
N LEU A 9 25.81 -19.24 -13.49
CA LEU A 9 24.48 -19.77 -13.66
C LEU A 9 24.01 -20.50 -12.41
N ALA A 10 24.87 -21.29 -11.80
CA ALA A 10 24.54 -22.02 -10.59
C ALA A 10 24.24 -21.09 -9.43
N ILE A 11 25.04 -20.05 -9.28
CA ILE A 11 24.82 -19.06 -8.20
C ILE A 11 23.50 -18.32 -8.41
N LEU A 12 23.21 -17.94 -9.63
CA LEU A 12 21.98 -17.24 -9.95
C LEU A 12 20.75 -18.10 -9.69
N THR A 13 20.82 -19.36 -10.08
CA THR A 13 19.72 -20.30 -9.85
C THR A 13 19.46 -20.51 -8.37
N LEU A 14 20.53 -20.67 -7.61
CA LEU A 14 20.43 -20.86 -6.18
C LEU A 14 19.80 -19.63 -5.48
N SER A 15 20.19 -18.47 -5.92
CA SER A 15 19.65 -17.22 -5.39
C SER A 15 18.15 -17.10 -5.64
N LEU A 16 17.71 -17.47 -6.82
CA LEU A 16 16.28 -17.45 -7.16
C LEU A 16 15.48 -18.45 -6.33
N LEU A 17 16.03 -19.61 -6.09
CA LEU A 17 15.38 -20.61 -5.25
C LEU A 17 15.21 -20.13 -3.83
N SER A 18 16.22 -19.49 -3.27
CA SER A 18 16.12 -18.92 -1.93
C SER A 18 15.03 -17.88 -1.83
N TYR A 19 14.91 -17.05 -2.83
CA TYR A 19 13.86 -16.03 -2.87
C TYR A 19 12.47 -16.66 -2.91
N GLY A 20 12.28 -17.66 -3.74
CA GLY A 20 11.01 -18.34 -3.86
C GLY A 20 10.56 -18.99 -2.57
N ILE A 21 11.46 -19.62 -1.87
CA ILE A 21 11.16 -20.31 -0.63
C ILE A 21 10.78 -19.28 0.46
N SER A 22 11.56 -18.23 0.60
CA SER A 22 11.28 -17.20 1.60
C SER A 22 9.94 -16.51 1.37
N GLY A 23 9.59 -16.27 0.11
CA GLY A 23 8.37 -15.55 -0.22
C GLY A 23 7.10 -16.34 0.00
N THR A 24 7.18 -17.66 -0.08
CA THR A 24 5.97 -18.49 0.00
C THR A 24 5.77 -19.17 1.35
N ALA A 25 6.85 -19.48 2.04
CA ALA A 25 6.75 -20.35 3.21
C ALA A 25 6.25 -19.65 4.46
N PHE A 26 6.48 -18.36 4.60
CA PHE A 26 6.26 -17.68 5.88
C PHE A 26 5.67 -16.29 5.70
N ALA A 27 4.69 -16.16 4.82
CA ALA A 27 3.96 -14.90 4.71
C ALA A 27 3.21 -14.65 6.00
N ALA A 28 3.84 -13.98 6.95
CA ALA A 28 3.17 -13.61 8.19
C ALA A 28 2.06 -12.62 7.85
N ILE A 29 0.92 -12.78 8.53
CA ILE A 29 -0.16 -11.81 8.41
C ILE A 29 0.31 -10.53 9.06
N GLU A 30 0.32 -9.45 8.31
CA GLU A 30 0.74 -8.16 8.82
C GLU A 30 -0.26 -7.64 9.85
N PRO A 31 0.21 -6.97 10.91
CA PRO A 31 -0.70 -6.43 11.94
C PRO A 31 -1.68 -5.42 11.37
N ILE A 32 -1.29 -4.67 10.36
CA ILE A 32 -2.16 -3.74 9.66
C ILE A 32 -1.90 -3.89 8.16
N SER A 33 -2.96 -4.04 7.38
CA SER A 33 -2.87 -4.04 5.93
C SER A 33 -3.45 -2.76 5.37
N ILE A 34 -3.03 -2.39 4.17
CA ILE A 34 -3.56 -1.23 3.47
C ILE A 34 -3.49 -1.48 1.97
N THR A 35 -4.57 -1.17 1.28
CA THR A 35 -4.63 -1.26 -0.17
C THR A 35 -5.51 -0.16 -0.73
N THR A 36 -5.34 0.12 -2.01
CA THR A 36 -6.25 0.96 -2.78
C THR A 36 -6.98 0.10 -3.79
N ASP A 37 -8.17 0.52 -4.19
CA ASP A 37 -8.99 -0.27 -5.12
C ASP A 37 -8.41 -0.30 -6.53
N LYS A 38 -7.53 0.65 -6.87
CA LYS A 38 -6.84 0.69 -8.17
C LYS A 38 -5.41 1.14 -7.96
N GLU A 39 -4.59 0.89 -8.98
CA GLU A 39 -3.20 1.35 -8.97
C GLU A 39 -3.03 2.71 -9.63
N PHE A 40 -4.00 3.13 -10.44
CA PHE A 40 -3.93 4.36 -11.20
C PHE A 40 -5.28 5.06 -11.16
N TYR A 41 -5.25 6.38 -10.94
CA TYR A 41 -6.45 7.20 -10.86
C TYR A 41 -6.32 8.43 -11.74
N THR A 42 -7.47 8.88 -12.24
CA THR A 42 -7.58 10.12 -13.01
C THR A 42 -8.49 11.08 -12.27
N GLU A 43 -8.48 12.32 -12.71
CA GLU A 43 -9.28 13.38 -12.08
C GLU A 43 -10.75 12.99 -12.02
N GLY A 44 -11.38 13.22 -10.88
CA GLY A 44 -12.79 12.95 -10.66
C GLY A 44 -13.12 11.53 -10.25
N THR A 45 -12.16 10.62 -10.26
CA THR A 45 -12.41 9.24 -9.84
C THR A 45 -12.30 9.11 -8.33
N THR A 46 -13.03 8.15 -7.78
CA THR A 46 -13.00 7.88 -6.35
C THR A 46 -11.88 6.91 -6.01
N ILE A 47 -11.09 7.28 -5.03
CA ILE A 47 -10.03 6.43 -4.49
C ILE A 47 -10.55 5.79 -3.22
N THR A 48 -10.59 4.47 -3.17
CA THR A 48 -11.00 3.73 -1.97
C THR A 48 -9.76 3.14 -1.32
N ILE A 49 -9.52 3.52 -0.09
CA ILE A 49 -8.42 3.03 0.73
C ILE A 49 -9.01 2.12 1.78
N SER A 50 -8.51 0.91 1.89
CA SER A 50 -9.06 -0.05 2.85
C SER A 50 -7.97 -0.95 3.39
N GLY A 51 -8.32 -1.65 4.47
CA GLY A 51 -7.39 -2.58 5.09
C GLY A 51 -8.02 -3.29 6.26
N LEU A 52 -7.18 -4.04 6.97
CA LEU A 52 -7.59 -4.85 8.09
C LEU A 52 -6.60 -4.69 9.23
N ILE A 53 -7.11 -4.54 10.44
CA ILE A 53 -6.33 -4.59 11.67
C ILE A 53 -6.49 -5.99 12.24
N LYS A 54 -5.43 -6.77 12.21
CA LYS A 54 -5.46 -8.17 12.58
C LYS A 54 -5.88 -8.38 14.05
N ASP A 55 -5.36 -7.55 14.94
CA ASP A 55 -5.57 -7.72 16.38
C ASP A 55 -6.59 -6.73 16.93
N PHE A 56 -7.45 -6.18 16.09
CA PHE A 56 -8.48 -5.26 16.54
C PHE A 56 -9.45 -5.96 17.47
N ASP A 57 -9.70 -5.34 18.62
CA ASP A 57 -10.62 -5.88 19.62
C ASP A 57 -11.42 -4.73 20.22
N PRO A 58 -12.71 -4.60 19.86
CA PRO A 58 -13.51 -3.48 20.33
C PRO A 58 -13.73 -3.44 21.84
N SER A 59 -13.46 -4.55 22.52
CA SER A 59 -13.61 -4.61 23.97
C SER A 59 -12.34 -4.24 24.71
N ASP A 60 -11.23 -4.04 24.02
CA ASP A 60 -9.93 -3.72 24.62
C ASP A 60 -9.54 -2.29 24.24
N ASP A 61 -9.39 -1.42 25.22
CA ASP A 61 -9.07 -0.02 24.98
C ASP A 61 -7.77 0.18 24.21
N MET A 62 -6.83 -0.73 24.33
CA MET A 62 -5.54 -0.64 23.65
C MET A 62 -5.60 -1.20 22.23
N ARG A 63 -6.64 -1.96 21.90
CA ARG A 63 -6.80 -2.59 20.59
C ARG A 63 -8.00 -2.10 19.81
N SER A 64 -8.66 -1.07 20.31
CA SER A 64 -9.82 -0.48 19.64
C SER A 64 -9.55 0.91 19.10
N MET A 65 -8.28 1.23 18.93
CA MET A 65 -7.86 2.55 18.44
C MET A 65 -8.26 2.76 16.98
N ASP A 66 -8.39 4.04 16.63
CA ASP A 66 -8.63 4.42 15.25
C ASP A 66 -7.38 4.23 14.39
N VAL A 67 -7.60 4.01 13.10
CA VAL A 67 -6.51 4.01 12.11
C VAL A 67 -6.33 5.44 11.60
N THR A 68 -5.10 5.89 11.56
CA THR A 68 -4.76 7.18 10.95
C THR A 68 -4.23 6.93 9.55
N ILE A 69 -4.87 7.55 8.56
CA ILE A 69 -4.45 7.46 7.17
C ILE A 69 -3.83 8.79 6.77
N MET A 70 -2.63 8.75 6.20
CA MET A 70 -1.94 9.93 5.66
C MET A 70 -1.67 9.71 4.20
N VAL A 71 -2.00 10.70 3.37
CA VAL A 71 -1.71 10.64 1.93
C VAL A 71 -0.64 11.69 1.63
N ILE A 72 0.44 11.26 1.01
CA ILE A 72 1.61 12.08 0.73
C ILE A 72 1.81 12.15 -0.77
N ALA A 73 1.93 13.36 -1.29
CA ALA A 73 2.09 13.61 -2.71
C ALA A 73 3.50 13.25 -3.19
N PRO A 74 3.70 13.13 -4.53
CA PRO A 74 5.02 12.84 -5.07
C PRO A 74 6.10 13.84 -4.69
N ASN A 75 5.71 15.08 -4.42
CA ASN A 75 6.65 16.12 -3.99
C ASN A 75 6.95 16.08 -2.48
N GLY A 76 6.42 15.11 -1.75
CA GLY A 76 6.64 14.97 -0.32
C GLY A 76 5.65 15.72 0.57
N ASN A 77 4.74 16.49 -0.01
CA ASN A 77 3.77 17.24 0.77
C ASN A 77 2.66 16.34 1.27
N LEU A 78 2.22 16.59 2.50
CA LEU A 78 1.07 15.91 3.07
C LEU A 78 -0.21 16.46 2.41
N VAL A 79 -0.97 15.56 1.80
CA VAL A 79 -2.20 15.94 1.12
C VAL A 79 -3.38 15.95 2.09
N THR A 80 -3.53 14.88 2.86
CA THR A 80 -4.65 14.76 3.77
C THR A 80 -4.34 13.75 4.87
N VAL A 81 -5.07 13.90 5.97
CA VAL A 81 -5.04 12.97 7.10
C VAL A 81 -6.47 12.61 7.44
N ALA A 82 -6.74 11.35 7.68
CA ALA A 82 -8.05 10.88 8.10
C ALA A 82 -7.91 9.91 9.26
N GLN A 83 -8.86 9.95 10.18
CA GLN A 83 -8.94 8.95 11.24
C GLN A 83 -10.22 8.14 11.04
N ILE A 84 -10.07 6.83 11.09
CA ILE A 84 -11.13 5.90 10.75
C ILE A 84 -11.26 4.88 11.87
N THR A 85 -12.49 4.69 12.35
CA THR A 85 -12.79 3.66 13.34
C THR A 85 -13.03 2.36 12.58
N PRO A 86 -12.21 1.31 12.81
CA PRO A 86 -12.47 0.01 12.20
C PRO A 86 -13.81 -0.57 12.67
N ASP A 87 -14.37 -1.46 11.89
CA ASP A 87 -15.55 -2.20 12.32
C ASP A 87 -15.16 -3.27 13.34
N ILE A 88 -16.14 -4.01 13.85
CA ILE A 88 -15.90 -4.98 14.91
C ILE A 88 -14.95 -6.11 14.48
N THR A 89 -14.76 -6.31 13.20
CA THR A 89 -13.85 -7.33 12.66
C THR A 89 -12.47 -6.77 12.33
N GLY A 90 -12.27 -5.46 12.52
CA GLY A 90 -10.99 -4.81 12.26
C GLY A 90 -10.85 -4.26 10.85
N ASN A 91 -11.87 -4.37 10.02
CA ASN A 91 -11.84 -3.79 8.68
C ASN A 91 -12.05 -2.29 8.74
N TYR A 92 -11.29 -1.55 7.94
CA TYR A 92 -11.46 -0.11 7.82
C TYR A 92 -11.46 0.30 6.36
N SER A 93 -12.13 1.40 6.06
CA SER A 93 -12.21 1.91 4.69
C SER A 93 -12.48 3.41 4.71
N THR A 94 -11.91 4.10 3.77
CA THR A 94 -12.22 5.51 3.53
C THR A 94 -12.11 5.79 2.05
N THR A 95 -12.76 6.87 1.61
CA THR A 95 -12.72 7.28 0.21
C THR A 95 -12.28 8.73 0.10
N MET A 96 -11.71 9.05 -1.04
CA MET A 96 -11.39 10.41 -1.42
C MET A 96 -11.49 10.54 -2.93
N VAL A 97 -11.56 11.75 -3.42
CA VAL A 97 -11.69 11.99 -4.86
C VAL A 97 -10.36 12.48 -5.40
N ALA A 98 -9.91 11.88 -6.50
CA ALA A 98 -8.73 12.34 -7.20
C ALA A 98 -9.04 13.68 -7.88
N GLY A 99 -8.07 14.57 -7.86
CA GLY A 99 -8.28 15.96 -8.25
C GLY A 99 -8.34 16.83 -7.01
N GLY A 100 -8.49 18.12 -7.17
CA GLY A 100 -8.44 19.04 -6.03
C GLY A 100 -7.10 18.99 -5.32
N MET A 101 -7.07 18.42 -4.13
CA MET A 101 -5.82 18.28 -3.36
C MET A 101 -4.88 17.27 -3.98
N ILE A 102 -5.38 16.28 -4.67
CA ILE A 102 -4.57 15.32 -5.43
C ILE A 102 -4.47 15.84 -6.86
N ASN A 103 -3.53 16.76 -7.08
CA ASN A 103 -3.40 17.45 -8.36
C ASN A 103 -2.01 17.36 -8.99
N VAL A 104 -1.04 16.82 -8.27
CA VAL A 104 0.31 16.60 -8.80
C VAL A 104 0.35 15.21 -9.38
N GLU A 105 0.80 15.07 -10.63
CA GLU A 105 0.91 13.75 -11.25
C GLU A 105 2.10 12.98 -10.67
N GLY A 106 1.93 11.68 -10.53
CA GLY A 106 2.98 10.82 -10.04
C GLY A 106 2.49 9.86 -8.95
N ASP A 107 3.42 9.35 -8.20
CA ASP A 107 3.16 8.33 -7.19
C ASP A 107 2.83 8.96 -5.84
N TYR A 108 1.67 8.63 -5.32
CA TYR A 108 1.24 9.04 -3.99
C TYR A 108 1.47 7.90 -3.01
N THR A 109 1.92 8.24 -1.82
CA THR A 109 2.11 7.27 -0.75
C THR A 109 0.96 7.38 0.23
N VAL A 110 0.32 6.25 0.54
CA VAL A 110 -0.75 6.18 1.51
C VAL A 110 -0.23 5.39 2.71
N LYS A 111 -0.13 6.04 3.85
CA LYS A 111 0.34 5.42 5.09
C LYS A 111 -0.81 5.20 6.03
N ALA A 112 -0.86 4.01 6.62
CA ALA A 112 -1.82 3.69 7.66
C ALA A 112 -1.07 3.44 8.95
N LYS A 113 -1.56 4.01 10.04
CA LYS A 113 -0.95 3.83 11.35
C LYS A 113 -2.00 3.46 12.36
N TRP A 114 -1.69 2.44 13.16
CA TRP A 114 -2.56 1.96 14.22
C TRP A 114 -1.69 1.66 15.44
N GLY A 115 -1.72 2.56 16.44
CA GLY A 115 -0.80 2.48 17.56
C GLY A 115 0.64 2.53 17.10
N ALA A 116 1.42 1.53 17.46
CA ALA A 116 2.82 1.40 17.04
C ALA A 116 2.99 0.70 15.71
N GLN A 117 1.90 0.18 15.12
CA GLN A 117 1.95 -0.54 13.85
C GLN A 117 1.70 0.42 12.69
N ALA A 118 2.38 0.19 11.58
CA ALA A 118 2.21 1.01 10.39
C ALA A 118 2.44 0.17 9.14
N ASN A 119 1.81 0.59 8.06
CA ASN A 119 2.02 0.00 6.75
C ASN A 119 1.74 1.08 5.71
N GLN A 120 2.11 0.84 4.48
CA GLN A 120 1.88 1.82 3.41
C GLN A 120 1.68 1.14 2.08
N THR A 121 1.01 1.85 1.19
CA THR A 121 0.85 1.46 -0.20
C THR A 121 1.00 2.71 -1.06
N GLU A 122 0.98 2.52 -2.37
CA GLU A 122 1.13 3.62 -3.31
C GLU A 122 0.07 3.52 -4.40
N PHE A 123 -0.32 4.67 -4.93
CA PHE A 123 -1.11 4.72 -6.14
C PHE A 123 -0.57 5.82 -7.04
N LYS A 124 -0.90 5.76 -8.32
CA LYS A 124 -0.45 6.73 -9.31
C LYS A 124 -1.62 7.60 -9.73
N TYR A 125 -1.39 8.90 -9.81
CA TYR A 125 -2.36 9.85 -10.32
C TYR A 125 -1.87 10.40 -11.65
N GLY A 126 -2.69 10.29 -12.68
CA GLY A 126 -2.32 10.71 -14.02
C GLY A 126 -3.04 11.95 -14.54
N GLY A 127 -3.77 12.65 -13.69
CA GLY A 127 -4.40 13.89 -14.14
C GLY A 127 -5.73 13.68 -14.82
N SER A 128 -5.99 14.44 -15.84
CA SER A 128 -7.34 14.66 -16.33
C SER A 128 -7.82 13.72 -17.43
N SER A 129 -6.96 13.00 -18.10
CA SER A 129 -7.38 12.42 -19.38
C SER A 129 -7.95 11.01 -19.30
N GLY A 130 -7.78 10.32 -18.22
CA GLY A 130 -8.20 8.92 -18.16
C GLY A 130 -7.31 7.97 -18.95
N THR A 131 -6.23 8.44 -19.49
CA THR A 131 -5.30 7.60 -20.24
C THR A 131 -4.29 6.99 -19.28
N SER A 132 -4.19 5.66 -19.30
CA SER A 132 -3.22 4.97 -18.49
C SER A 132 -1.81 5.24 -18.98
N PRO A 133 -0.84 5.53 -18.11
CA PRO A 133 0.54 5.74 -18.55
C PRO A 133 1.19 4.51 -19.16
N VAL A 134 0.58 3.36 -19.01
CA VAL A 134 1.12 2.10 -19.52
C VAL A 134 0.82 1.88 -20.98
N VAL A 135 -0.05 2.69 -21.56
CA VAL A 135 -0.55 2.45 -22.90
C VAL A 135 0.48 2.78 -23.98
N ASP A 136 1.50 3.47 -23.67
CA ASP A 136 2.52 3.84 -24.66
C ASP A 136 3.36 2.67 -25.13
#